data_42e02d2e52b1533db36da28e3052a8e9
#
_entry.id   42e02d2e52b1533db36da28e3052a8e9
#
_cell.length_a   1.000
_cell.length_b   1.000
_cell.length_c   1.000
_cell.angle_alpha   90.00
_cell.angle_beta   90.00
_cell.angle_gamma   90.00
#
_symmetry.space_group_name_H-M   'P 1'
#
loop_
_entity.id
_entity.type
_entity.pdbx_description
1 polymer ?
#
loop_
_entity_poly.entity_id
_entity_poly.type
_entity_poly.pdbx_seq_one_letter_code
_entity_poly.pdbx_strand_id
1 'polypeptide(L)'
;MELAIFSKTYKGNAEEIFQKMNNQKLNYCHFNLANIGMDMIPDYIDYDKLNNLNVLLKKYNIKLIGLSGTFNMIDCDKENKEKNIRNFEILCEIANILHVKTISLCTGSKSKNSKWEWDDENETTESYNEFLETMKCLLEYAHKYNIILSIEPEASNVINSARKARNVLDHFKDEHIKIIMDAANLLNMNNYNDQDTVIIEAFDLIGNDIIEAHAKNFNISDNKIKFVAPFNGKLNYELVIKLLNKYNYKGTFVMHALEENEVDKSIKYLKENFDALY
;
A
#
# COMPACT_ATOMS: atom_id res chain seq x y z
N MET A 1 -15.59 -6.41 6.71
CA MET A 1 -14.16 -6.26 6.36
C MET A 1 -13.31 -6.59 7.57
N GLU A 2 -12.23 -7.32 7.40
CA GLU A 2 -11.31 -7.63 8.50
C GLU A 2 -10.29 -6.49 8.70
N LEU A 3 -9.93 -6.22 9.96
CA LEU A 3 -8.82 -5.31 10.23
C LEU A 3 -7.48 -5.98 9.97
N ALA A 4 -6.60 -5.25 9.34
CA ALA A 4 -5.22 -5.64 9.08
C ALA A 4 -4.25 -4.52 9.51
N ILE A 5 -2.96 -4.81 9.50
CA ILE A 5 -1.94 -3.84 9.85
C ILE A 5 -0.68 -4.03 9.00
N PHE A 6 0.05 -2.95 8.75
CA PHE A 6 1.40 -3.03 8.21
C PHE A 6 2.39 -3.55 9.26
N SER A 7 3.19 -4.54 8.91
CA SER A 7 4.22 -5.09 9.81
C SER A 7 5.23 -4.03 10.27
N LYS A 8 5.51 -3.03 9.43
CA LYS A 8 6.43 -1.91 9.74
C LYS A 8 5.96 -0.99 10.88
N THR A 9 4.69 -1.09 11.30
CA THR A 9 4.16 -0.36 12.47
C THR A 9 4.83 -0.82 13.76
N TYR A 10 5.22 -2.09 13.82
CA TYR A 10 5.84 -2.67 15.02
C TYR A 10 7.36 -2.62 14.93
N LYS A 11 7.97 -2.47 16.10
CA LYS A 11 9.41 -2.66 16.28
C LYS A 11 9.71 -4.13 16.62
N GLY A 12 10.83 -4.64 16.11
CA GLY A 12 11.29 -5.99 16.39
C GLY A 12 11.35 -6.89 15.16
N ASN A 13 11.67 -8.15 15.38
CA ASN A 13 11.69 -9.19 14.35
C ASN A 13 10.27 -9.75 14.09
N ALA A 14 10.13 -10.59 13.07
CA ALA A 14 8.82 -11.13 12.68
C ALA A 14 8.10 -11.87 13.81
N GLU A 15 8.83 -12.62 14.67
CA GLU A 15 8.21 -13.34 15.76
C GLU A 15 7.62 -12.40 16.81
N GLU A 16 8.38 -11.38 17.21
CA GLU A 16 7.92 -10.35 18.15
C GLU A 16 6.71 -9.58 17.60
N ILE A 17 6.73 -9.26 16.30
CA ILE A 17 5.62 -8.59 15.60
C ILE A 17 4.36 -9.47 15.64
N PHE A 18 4.48 -10.73 15.25
CA PHE A 18 3.32 -11.64 15.20
C PHE A 18 2.76 -11.96 16.58
N GLN A 19 3.61 -12.01 17.61
CA GLN A 19 3.17 -12.13 18.99
C GLN A 19 2.34 -10.92 19.44
N LYS A 20 2.79 -9.70 19.10
CA LYS A 20 2.03 -8.46 19.39
C LYS A 20 0.70 -8.44 18.63
N MET A 21 0.71 -8.76 17.34
CA MET A 21 -0.52 -8.86 16.55
C MET A 21 -1.51 -9.87 17.12
N ASN A 22 -1.02 -11.05 17.52
CA ASN A 22 -1.86 -12.09 18.13
C ASN A 22 -2.49 -11.61 19.46
N ASN A 23 -1.73 -10.90 20.31
CA ASN A 23 -2.25 -10.30 21.54
C ASN A 23 -3.36 -9.26 21.26
N GLN A 24 -3.28 -8.57 20.13
CA GLN A 24 -4.23 -7.55 19.66
C GLN A 24 -5.37 -8.16 18.81
N LYS A 25 -5.38 -9.50 18.63
CA LYS A 25 -6.37 -10.22 17.81
C LYS A 25 -6.40 -9.77 16.34
N LEU A 26 -5.23 -9.43 15.80
CA LEU A 26 -5.02 -9.11 14.39
C LEU A 26 -4.40 -10.31 13.68
N ASN A 27 -5.09 -10.83 12.66
CA ASN A 27 -4.66 -12.03 11.93
C ASN A 27 -4.20 -11.71 10.49
N TYR A 28 -4.34 -10.46 10.03
CA TYR A 28 -4.00 -10.05 8.66
C TYR A 28 -2.90 -9.01 8.66
N CYS A 29 -1.89 -9.21 7.81
CA CYS A 29 -0.69 -8.41 7.77
C CYS A 29 -0.27 -8.06 6.34
N HIS A 30 -0.08 -6.76 6.05
CA HIS A 30 0.70 -6.32 4.91
C HIS A 30 2.17 -6.31 5.33
N PHE A 31 2.99 -7.17 4.70
CA PHE A 31 4.30 -7.52 5.25
C PHE A 31 5.45 -6.82 4.52
N ASN A 32 6.45 -6.42 5.30
CA ASN A 32 7.70 -5.87 4.77
C ASN A 32 8.84 -6.86 5.06
N LEU A 33 9.58 -7.27 4.04
CA LEU A 33 10.69 -8.22 4.15
C LEU A 33 11.82 -7.73 5.08
N ALA A 34 11.91 -6.42 5.33
CA ALA A 34 12.85 -5.87 6.32
C ALA A 34 12.64 -6.44 7.74
N ASN A 35 11.42 -6.87 8.08
CA ASN A 35 11.12 -7.49 9.38
C ASN A 35 11.74 -8.90 9.57
N ILE A 36 12.28 -9.48 8.50
CA ILE A 36 13.10 -10.69 8.53
C ILE A 36 14.55 -10.44 8.11
N GLY A 37 14.98 -9.17 8.08
CA GLY A 37 16.33 -8.77 7.70
C GLY A 37 16.68 -9.05 6.23
N MET A 38 15.72 -8.87 5.33
CA MET A 38 15.90 -8.84 3.87
C MET A 38 15.60 -7.45 3.35
N ASP A 39 16.18 -7.08 2.23
CA ASP A 39 15.81 -5.84 1.53
C ASP A 39 14.38 -5.93 1.00
N MET A 40 13.71 -4.77 0.85
CA MET A 40 12.35 -4.71 0.32
C MET A 40 12.27 -5.21 -1.12
N ILE A 41 13.29 -4.88 -1.94
CA ILE A 41 13.52 -5.46 -3.26
C ILE A 41 14.83 -6.24 -3.17
N PRO A 42 14.80 -7.53 -2.79
CA PRO A 42 16.00 -8.30 -2.51
C PRO A 42 16.72 -8.70 -3.79
N ASP A 43 18.03 -8.90 -3.70
CA ASP A 43 18.88 -9.35 -4.80
C ASP A 43 19.11 -10.88 -4.83
N TYR A 44 18.61 -11.59 -3.82
CA TYR A 44 18.61 -13.06 -3.74
C TYR A 44 17.48 -13.57 -2.85
N ILE A 45 17.18 -14.86 -2.93
CA ILE A 45 16.21 -15.55 -2.09
C ILE A 45 16.92 -16.21 -0.91
N ASP A 46 16.59 -15.77 0.30
CA ASP A 46 17.03 -16.43 1.53
C ASP A 46 15.98 -17.46 1.98
N TYR A 47 16.13 -18.69 1.52
CA TYR A 47 15.17 -19.77 1.80
C TYR A 47 15.04 -20.08 3.29
N ASP A 48 16.11 -19.93 4.09
CA ASP A 48 16.06 -20.22 5.52
C ASP A 48 15.18 -19.19 6.24
N LYS A 49 15.32 -17.90 5.89
CA LYS A 49 14.44 -16.84 6.43
C LYS A 49 13.00 -17.05 6.01
N LEU A 50 12.73 -17.40 4.76
CA LEU A 50 11.36 -17.63 4.27
C LEU A 50 10.71 -18.84 4.92
N ASN A 51 11.47 -19.95 5.10
CA ASN A 51 10.99 -21.14 5.78
C ASN A 51 10.65 -20.82 7.26
N ASN A 52 11.53 -20.09 7.95
CA ASN A 52 11.26 -19.64 9.32
C ASN A 52 10.03 -18.74 9.38
N LEU A 53 9.88 -17.79 8.45
CA LEU A 53 8.70 -16.95 8.35
C LEU A 53 7.41 -17.79 8.19
N ASN A 54 7.41 -18.79 7.32
CA ASN A 54 6.26 -19.69 7.13
C ASN A 54 5.91 -20.48 8.42
N VAL A 55 6.90 -20.87 9.21
CA VAL A 55 6.67 -21.49 10.53
C VAL A 55 6.00 -20.50 11.49
N LEU A 56 6.49 -19.27 11.55
CA LEU A 56 5.92 -18.22 12.41
C LEU A 56 4.50 -17.83 12.00
N LEU A 57 4.23 -17.70 10.71
CA LEU A 57 2.88 -17.41 10.18
C LEU A 57 1.86 -18.46 10.65
N LYS A 58 2.24 -19.75 10.57
CA LYS A 58 1.40 -20.84 11.07
C LYS A 58 1.24 -20.82 12.59
N LYS A 59 2.35 -20.60 13.32
CA LYS A 59 2.37 -20.57 14.80
C LYS A 59 1.43 -19.51 15.35
N TYR A 60 1.40 -18.32 14.76
CA TYR A 60 0.60 -17.18 15.23
C TYR A 60 -0.72 -16.99 14.45
N ASN A 61 -1.05 -17.90 13.52
CA ASN A 61 -2.24 -17.82 12.67
C ASN A 61 -2.33 -16.48 11.92
N ILE A 62 -1.20 -16.00 11.37
CA ILE A 62 -1.13 -14.76 10.59
C ILE A 62 -1.24 -15.08 9.11
N LYS A 63 -2.06 -14.31 8.40
CA LYS A 63 -2.23 -14.34 6.94
C LYS A 63 -1.60 -13.09 6.34
N LEU A 64 -0.64 -13.27 5.45
CA LEU A 64 -0.09 -12.18 4.66
C LEU A 64 -1.09 -11.83 3.54
N ILE A 65 -1.48 -10.55 3.48
CA ILE A 65 -2.41 -10.03 2.47
C ILE A 65 -1.67 -9.39 1.30
N GLY A 66 -0.45 -8.93 1.51
CA GLY A 66 0.42 -8.31 0.52
C GLY A 66 1.85 -8.22 1.00
N LEU A 67 2.78 -8.07 0.06
CA LEU A 67 4.17 -7.70 0.32
C LEU A 67 4.41 -6.26 -0.13
N SER A 68 5.23 -5.53 0.64
CA SER A 68 5.71 -4.23 0.20
C SER A 68 6.77 -4.38 -0.88
N GLY A 69 6.49 -3.85 -2.08
CA GLY A 69 7.43 -3.81 -3.20
C GLY A 69 7.72 -2.37 -3.65
N THR A 70 7.78 -1.44 -2.70
CA THR A 70 7.84 -0.01 -2.97
C THR A 70 9.25 0.49 -3.27
N PHE A 71 9.58 0.69 -4.54
CA PHE A 71 10.75 1.45 -4.98
C PHE A 71 10.30 2.67 -5.81
N ASN A 72 11.22 3.56 -6.17
CA ASN A 72 10.90 4.71 -7.02
C ASN A 72 10.86 4.26 -8.49
N MET A 73 9.65 4.13 -9.07
CA MET A 73 9.47 3.65 -10.45
C MET A 73 9.92 4.64 -11.51
N ILE A 74 10.11 5.92 -11.15
CA ILE A 74 10.62 7.00 -12.02
C ILE A 74 11.89 7.65 -11.43
N ASP A 75 12.70 6.86 -10.72
CA ASP A 75 13.91 7.32 -10.05
C ASP A 75 14.85 8.05 -11.01
N CYS A 76 15.35 9.21 -10.59
CA CYS A 76 16.40 9.94 -11.32
C CYS A 76 17.72 9.17 -11.35
N ASP A 77 17.99 8.32 -10.35
CA ASP A 77 19.07 7.34 -10.37
C ASP A 77 18.67 6.13 -11.22
N LYS A 78 19.06 6.18 -12.49
CA LYS A 78 18.72 5.14 -13.48
C LYS A 78 19.30 3.78 -13.11
N GLU A 79 20.52 3.73 -12.55
CA GLU A 79 21.16 2.47 -12.17
C GLU A 79 20.39 1.79 -11.03
N ASN A 80 20.01 2.57 -10.00
CA ASN A 80 19.19 2.09 -8.91
C ASN A 80 17.81 1.62 -9.39
N LYS A 81 17.15 2.38 -10.28
CA LYS A 81 15.88 1.99 -10.86
C LYS A 81 15.97 0.66 -11.62
N GLU A 82 16.94 0.53 -12.54
CA GLU A 82 17.14 -0.67 -13.32
C GLU A 82 17.48 -1.89 -12.45
N LYS A 83 18.28 -1.69 -11.40
CA LYS A 83 18.55 -2.74 -10.40
C LYS A 83 17.25 -3.20 -9.74
N ASN A 84 16.42 -2.26 -9.26
CA ASN A 84 15.15 -2.60 -8.61
C ASN A 84 14.17 -3.30 -9.56
N ILE A 85 14.10 -2.89 -10.84
CA ILE A 85 13.29 -3.58 -11.85
C ILE A 85 13.74 -5.02 -12.01
N ARG A 86 15.05 -5.28 -12.19
CA ARG A 86 15.56 -6.66 -12.33
C ARG A 86 15.30 -7.50 -11.08
N ASN A 87 15.52 -6.93 -9.92
CA ASN A 87 15.36 -7.63 -8.64
C ASN A 87 13.88 -7.86 -8.27
N PHE A 88 12.96 -7.12 -8.90
CA PHE A 88 11.52 -7.29 -8.65
C PHE A 88 11.01 -8.68 -9.04
N GLU A 89 11.66 -9.35 -9.99
CA GLU A 89 11.40 -10.75 -10.31
C GLU A 89 11.58 -11.65 -9.10
N ILE A 90 12.68 -11.43 -8.34
CA ILE A 90 12.98 -12.17 -7.10
C ILE A 90 11.88 -11.94 -6.06
N LEU A 91 11.41 -10.70 -5.92
CA LEU A 91 10.29 -10.40 -5.02
C LEU A 91 9.00 -11.12 -5.42
N CYS A 92 8.69 -11.22 -6.72
CA CYS A 92 7.54 -11.99 -7.22
C CYS A 92 7.70 -13.49 -6.90
N GLU A 93 8.89 -14.04 -7.01
CA GLU A 93 9.18 -15.43 -6.63
C GLU A 93 9.01 -15.65 -5.12
N ILE A 94 9.52 -14.73 -4.30
CA ILE A 94 9.31 -14.75 -2.83
C ILE A 94 7.83 -14.68 -2.49
N ALA A 95 7.06 -13.81 -3.14
CA ALA A 95 5.61 -13.74 -2.94
C ALA A 95 4.92 -15.07 -3.25
N ASN A 96 5.35 -15.74 -4.32
CA ASN A 96 4.83 -17.06 -4.68
C ASN A 96 5.20 -18.14 -3.64
N ILE A 97 6.44 -18.15 -3.11
CA ILE A 97 6.90 -19.05 -2.04
C ILE A 97 6.08 -18.83 -0.75
N LEU A 98 5.75 -17.59 -0.43
CA LEU A 98 4.96 -17.21 0.73
C LEU A 98 3.44 -17.32 0.50
N HIS A 99 3.00 -17.74 -0.70
CA HIS A 99 1.59 -17.80 -1.11
C HIS A 99 0.86 -16.46 -1.02
N VAL A 100 1.58 -15.35 -1.18
CA VAL A 100 1.04 -14.00 -1.25
C VAL A 100 0.78 -13.65 -2.71
N LYS A 101 -0.40 -13.10 -2.99
CA LYS A 101 -0.82 -12.79 -4.36
C LYS A 101 -0.67 -11.33 -4.75
N THR A 102 -0.38 -10.47 -3.79
CA THR A 102 -0.37 -9.02 -4.00
C THR A 102 0.98 -8.41 -3.60
N ILE A 103 1.51 -7.54 -4.44
CA ILE A 103 2.67 -6.71 -4.14
C ILE A 103 2.26 -5.24 -4.30
N SER A 104 2.44 -4.44 -3.23
CA SER A 104 2.16 -3.00 -3.29
C SER A 104 3.28 -2.22 -3.95
N LEU A 105 2.92 -1.24 -4.76
CA LEU A 105 3.85 -0.39 -5.49
C LEU A 105 3.81 1.06 -4.97
N CYS A 106 4.96 1.74 -5.06
CA CYS A 106 5.04 3.20 -5.03
C CYS A 106 5.28 3.68 -6.47
N THR A 107 4.40 4.53 -7.00
CA THR A 107 4.51 4.96 -8.41
C THR A 107 5.68 5.91 -8.66
N GLY A 108 6.22 6.52 -7.60
CA GLY A 108 7.48 7.25 -7.61
C GLY A 108 7.34 8.76 -7.80
N SER A 109 8.46 9.42 -7.59
CA SER A 109 8.62 10.88 -7.74
C SER A 109 9.96 11.24 -8.34
N LYS A 110 10.03 12.36 -9.04
CA LYS A 110 11.27 12.97 -9.55
C LYS A 110 12.07 13.71 -8.47
N SER A 111 11.52 13.82 -7.25
CA SER A 111 12.25 14.42 -6.14
C SER A 111 13.54 13.65 -5.86
N LYS A 112 14.65 14.38 -5.80
CA LYS A 112 15.97 13.85 -5.45
C LYS A 112 16.13 13.52 -3.96
N ASN A 113 15.20 14.02 -3.13
CA ASN A 113 15.27 13.84 -1.69
C ASN A 113 14.57 12.56 -1.24
N SER A 114 13.37 12.30 -1.79
CA SER A 114 12.56 11.15 -1.41
C SER A 114 11.50 10.83 -2.45
N LYS A 115 11.26 9.54 -2.69
CA LYS A 115 10.12 9.07 -3.50
C LYS A 115 8.74 9.44 -2.93
N TRP A 116 8.71 9.94 -1.70
CA TRP A 116 7.49 10.38 -0.98
C TRP A 116 7.33 11.90 -0.97
N GLU A 117 8.18 12.63 -1.68
CA GLU A 117 8.13 14.08 -1.80
C GLU A 117 7.68 14.48 -3.21
N TRP A 118 6.81 15.48 -3.27
CA TRP A 118 6.34 16.03 -4.53
C TRP A 118 7.49 16.71 -5.30
N ASP A 119 7.44 16.56 -6.62
CA ASP A 119 8.26 17.33 -7.57
C ASP A 119 7.39 17.70 -8.78
N ASP A 120 7.55 18.92 -9.30
CA ASP A 120 6.73 19.41 -10.41
C ASP A 120 6.93 18.58 -11.71
N GLU A 121 8.09 17.94 -11.88
CA GLU A 121 8.33 17.02 -12.99
C GLU A 121 7.43 15.77 -12.96
N ASN A 122 6.79 15.45 -11.83
CA ASN A 122 5.82 14.35 -11.74
C ASN A 122 4.58 14.57 -12.63
N GLU A 123 4.29 15.84 -13.01
CA GLU A 123 3.16 16.17 -13.90
C GLU A 123 3.51 16.07 -15.39
N THR A 124 4.77 15.86 -15.74
CA THR A 124 5.18 15.80 -17.14
C THR A 124 4.72 14.51 -17.82
N THR A 125 4.53 14.59 -19.13
CA THR A 125 4.23 13.42 -19.98
C THR A 125 5.40 12.42 -19.96
N GLU A 126 6.61 12.92 -19.87
CA GLU A 126 7.85 12.13 -19.79
C GLU A 126 7.86 11.26 -18.55
N SER A 127 7.56 11.81 -17.37
CA SER A 127 7.49 11.07 -16.11
C SER A 127 6.37 10.02 -16.11
N TYR A 128 5.22 10.36 -16.69
CA TYR A 128 4.12 9.42 -16.84
C TYR A 128 4.49 8.25 -17.77
N ASN A 129 5.13 8.54 -18.92
CA ASN A 129 5.58 7.51 -19.86
C ASN A 129 6.67 6.63 -19.23
N GLU A 130 7.60 7.22 -18.48
CA GLU A 130 8.62 6.45 -17.74
C GLU A 130 8.01 5.50 -16.72
N PHE A 131 6.97 5.92 -16.01
CA PHE A 131 6.19 5.04 -15.16
C PHE A 131 5.55 3.88 -15.93
N LEU A 132 4.92 4.16 -17.08
CA LEU A 132 4.31 3.12 -17.91
C LEU A 132 5.33 2.09 -18.41
N GLU A 133 6.52 2.52 -18.82
CA GLU A 133 7.61 1.61 -19.23
C GLU A 133 8.07 0.74 -18.06
N THR A 134 8.27 1.32 -16.88
CA THR A 134 8.61 0.55 -15.68
C THR A 134 7.51 -0.46 -15.34
N MET A 135 6.25 -0.02 -15.34
CA MET A 135 5.10 -0.87 -15.03
C MET A 135 5.00 -2.06 -16.00
N LYS A 136 5.26 -1.84 -17.30
CA LYS A 136 5.29 -2.90 -18.31
C LYS A 136 6.32 -3.98 -17.96
N CYS A 137 7.53 -3.60 -17.54
CA CYS A 137 8.54 -4.57 -17.11
C CYS A 137 8.08 -5.38 -15.89
N LEU A 138 7.47 -4.72 -14.90
CA LEU A 138 6.99 -5.42 -13.70
C LEU A 138 5.83 -6.37 -14.01
N LEU A 139 4.97 -6.04 -14.99
CA LEU A 139 3.87 -6.90 -15.42
C LEU A 139 4.35 -8.23 -16.03
N GLU A 140 5.48 -8.25 -16.71
CA GLU A 140 6.06 -9.51 -17.23
C GLU A 140 6.35 -10.49 -16.09
N TYR A 141 6.89 -9.99 -14.97
CA TYR A 141 7.13 -10.81 -13.78
C TYR A 141 5.82 -11.17 -13.06
N ALA A 142 4.90 -10.22 -12.97
CA ALA A 142 3.58 -10.45 -12.37
C ALA A 142 2.81 -11.58 -13.08
N HIS A 143 2.81 -11.59 -14.42
CA HIS A 143 2.23 -12.68 -15.20
C HIS A 143 2.94 -14.02 -14.94
N LYS A 144 4.28 -14.02 -14.97
CA LYS A 144 5.08 -15.24 -14.76
C LYS A 144 4.76 -15.92 -13.42
N TYR A 145 4.58 -15.15 -12.35
CA TYR A 145 4.37 -15.66 -11.00
C TYR A 145 2.91 -15.58 -10.53
N ASN A 146 1.98 -15.13 -11.39
CA ASN A 146 0.57 -14.92 -11.08
C ASN A 146 0.39 -14.01 -9.85
N ILE A 147 1.03 -12.84 -9.88
CA ILE A 147 1.02 -11.80 -8.84
C ILE A 147 0.17 -10.63 -9.31
N ILE A 148 -0.53 -9.99 -8.40
CA ILE A 148 -1.24 -8.73 -8.60
C ILE A 148 -0.35 -7.59 -8.13
N LEU A 149 -0.12 -6.62 -9.02
CA LEU A 149 0.55 -5.38 -8.72
C LEU A 149 -0.48 -4.35 -8.28
N SER A 150 -0.39 -3.88 -7.05
CA SER A 150 -1.36 -2.91 -6.53
C SER A 150 -0.77 -1.51 -6.47
N ILE A 151 -1.39 -0.61 -7.22
CA ILE A 151 -1.04 0.81 -7.28
C ILE A 151 -1.79 1.53 -6.16
N GLU A 152 -1.06 2.28 -5.36
CA GLU A 152 -1.61 3.24 -4.41
C GLU A 152 -1.48 4.65 -5.00
N PRO A 153 -2.58 5.29 -5.43
CA PRO A 153 -2.55 6.69 -5.86
C PRO A 153 -2.19 7.59 -4.67
N GLU A 154 -1.14 8.39 -4.83
CA GLU A 154 -0.62 9.23 -3.74
C GLU A 154 -0.27 10.62 -4.26
N ALA A 155 -0.79 11.67 -3.61
CA ALA A 155 -0.69 13.07 -4.03
C ALA A 155 0.75 13.56 -4.29
N SER A 156 1.74 12.90 -3.70
CA SER A 156 3.18 13.21 -3.90
C SER A 156 3.85 12.46 -5.05
N ASN A 157 3.14 11.54 -5.70
CA ASN A 157 3.71 10.66 -6.72
C ASN A 157 3.25 11.02 -8.15
N VAL A 158 3.82 10.35 -9.17
CA VAL A 158 3.42 10.53 -10.58
C VAL A 158 1.98 10.10 -10.82
N ILE A 159 1.49 9.05 -10.15
CA ILE A 159 0.07 8.68 -10.13
C ILE A 159 -0.58 9.29 -8.87
N ASN A 160 -0.84 10.58 -8.92
CA ASN A 160 -1.27 11.40 -7.79
C ASN A 160 -2.79 11.53 -7.61
N SER A 161 -3.57 10.83 -8.41
CA SER A 161 -5.03 10.95 -8.37
C SER A 161 -5.71 9.68 -8.88
N ALA A 162 -6.96 9.50 -8.48
CA ALA A 162 -7.79 8.41 -9.00
C ALA A 162 -7.97 8.48 -10.52
N ARG A 163 -8.00 9.69 -11.11
CA ARG A 163 -8.05 9.89 -12.57
C ARG A 163 -6.82 9.31 -13.25
N LYS A 164 -5.61 9.61 -12.76
CA LYS A 164 -4.39 9.03 -13.33
C LYS A 164 -4.34 7.52 -13.13
N ALA A 165 -4.77 7.00 -11.97
CA ALA A 165 -4.87 5.57 -11.74
C ALA A 165 -5.85 4.88 -12.71
N ARG A 166 -7.02 5.49 -12.97
CA ARG A 166 -7.98 5.00 -14.00
C ARG A 166 -7.32 4.96 -15.39
N ASN A 167 -6.56 5.98 -15.75
CA ASN A 167 -5.85 6.02 -17.03
C ASN A 167 -4.83 4.86 -17.16
N VAL A 168 -4.15 4.51 -16.07
CA VAL A 168 -3.24 3.34 -16.05
C VAL A 168 -4.00 2.04 -16.27
N LEU A 169 -5.11 1.84 -15.54
CA LEU A 169 -5.96 0.65 -15.69
C LEU A 169 -6.51 0.53 -17.12
N ASP A 170 -6.94 1.65 -17.72
CA ASP A 170 -7.46 1.69 -19.09
C ASP A 170 -6.36 1.50 -20.15
N HIS A 171 -5.12 1.92 -19.87
CA HIS A 171 -3.98 1.74 -20.75
C HIS A 171 -3.57 0.27 -20.86
N PHE A 172 -3.38 -0.40 -19.73
CA PHE A 172 -2.92 -1.79 -19.71
C PHE A 172 -4.07 -2.80 -19.93
N LYS A 173 -5.26 -2.54 -19.35
CA LYS A 173 -6.42 -3.45 -19.37
C LYS A 173 -6.05 -4.85 -18.90
N ASP A 174 -5.27 -4.91 -17.83
CA ASP A 174 -4.65 -6.11 -17.29
C ASP A 174 -5.20 -6.42 -15.91
N GLU A 175 -5.63 -7.67 -15.69
CA GLU A 175 -6.19 -8.12 -14.41
C GLU A 175 -5.17 -8.19 -13.28
N HIS A 176 -3.87 -8.20 -13.60
CA HIS A 176 -2.77 -8.18 -12.64
C HIS A 176 -2.48 -6.76 -12.13
N ILE A 177 -3.20 -5.74 -12.57
CA ILE A 177 -3.11 -4.39 -11.99
C ILE A 177 -4.38 -4.11 -11.20
N LYS A 178 -4.21 -3.77 -9.93
CA LYS A 178 -5.29 -3.42 -9.00
C LYS A 178 -4.93 -2.19 -8.18
N ILE A 179 -5.87 -1.75 -7.35
CA ILE A 179 -5.76 -0.51 -6.58
C ILE A 179 -5.70 -0.79 -5.09
N ILE A 180 -4.79 -0.10 -4.42
CA ILE A 180 -4.87 0.15 -2.98
C ILE A 180 -5.57 1.50 -2.79
N MET A 181 -6.69 1.50 -2.09
CA MET A 181 -7.42 2.72 -1.75
C MET A 181 -6.97 3.25 -0.40
N ASP A 182 -6.17 4.30 -0.41
CA ASP A 182 -5.89 5.14 0.74
C ASP A 182 -6.49 6.54 0.50
N ALA A 183 -7.68 6.78 1.07
CA ALA A 183 -8.40 8.02 0.84
C ALA A 183 -7.63 9.26 1.35
N ALA A 184 -6.81 9.12 2.40
CA ALA A 184 -6.00 10.22 2.91
C ALA A 184 -4.86 10.57 1.94
N ASN A 185 -4.33 9.61 1.18
CA ASN A 185 -3.26 9.83 0.20
C ASN A 185 -3.71 10.61 -1.04
N LEU A 186 -5.01 10.69 -1.30
CA LEU A 186 -5.57 11.48 -2.40
C LEU A 186 -5.67 12.98 -2.06
N LEU A 187 -5.46 13.33 -0.79
CA LEU A 187 -5.66 14.68 -0.30
C LEU A 187 -4.34 15.46 -0.24
N ASN A 188 -4.41 16.74 -0.59
CA ASN A 188 -3.35 17.71 -0.50
C ASN A 188 -3.89 19.07 -0.01
N MET A 189 -3.03 20.07 0.12
CA MET A 189 -3.42 21.39 0.64
C MET A 189 -4.43 22.15 -0.25
N ASN A 190 -4.60 21.73 -1.51
CA ASN A 190 -5.52 22.38 -2.43
C ASN A 190 -6.94 21.77 -2.42
N ASN A 191 -7.09 20.51 -1.94
CA ASN A 191 -8.34 19.76 -2.06
C ASN A 191 -8.90 19.17 -0.74
N TYR A 192 -8.18 19.25 0.37
CA TYR A 192 -8.57 18.60 1.62
C TYR A 192 -9.90 19.13 2.20
N ASN A 193 -10.28 20.36 1.89
CA ASN A 193 -11.56 20.94 2.30
C ASN A 193 -12.74 20.31 1.53
N ASP A 194 -12.49 19.80 0.34
CA ASP A 194 -13.48 19.15 -0.53
C ASP A 194 -13.30 17.63 -0.54
N GLN A 195 -12.80 17.06 0.58
CA GLN A 195 -12.44 15.66 0.69
C GLN A 195 -13.56 14.72 0.23
N ASP A 196 -14.82 15.01 0.56
CA ASP A 196 -15.95 14.15 0.20
C ASP A 196 -16.10 14.04 -1.32
N THR A 197 -15.95 15.14 -2.05
CA THR A 197 -15.98 15.15 -3.52
C THR A 197 -14.83 14.34 -4.10
N VAL A 198 -13.61 14.52 -3.57
CA VAL A 198 -12.41 13.78 -4.01
C VAL A 198 -12.58 12.28 -3.78
N ILE A 199 -13.09 11.89 -2.61
CA ILE A 199 -13.30 10.49 -2.25
C ILE A 199 -14.40 9.86 -3.13
N ILE A 200 -15.54 10.55 -3.34
CA ILE A 200 -16.61 10.05 -4.20
C ILE A 200 -16.12 9.85 -5.63
N GLU A 201 -15.43 10.84 -6.21
CA GLU A 201 -14.86 10.73 -7.55
C GLU A 201 -13.87 9.55 -7.64
N ALA A 202 -13.04 9.37 -6.63
CA ALA A 202 -12.10 8.25 -6.59
C ALA A 202 -12.82 6.90 -6.67
N PHE A 203 -13.82 6.69 -5.83
CA PHE A 203 -14.59 5.45 -5.88
C PHE A 203 -15.36 5.26 -7.19
N ASP A 204 -15.91 6.32 -7.77
CA ASP A 204 -16.62 6.23 -9.06
C ASP A 204 -15.66 5.84 -10.21
N LEU A 205 -14.38 6.22 -10.12
CA LEU A 205 -13.36 5.91 -11.12
C LEU A 205 -12.71 4.53 -10.94
N ILE A 206 -12.36 4.16 -9.71
CA ILE A 206 -11.50 2.99 -9.44
C ILE A 206 -12.06 2.04 -8.38
N GLY A 207 -13.28 2.27 -7.86
CA GLY A 207 -13.87 1.51 -6.77
C GLY A 207 -14.01 0.00 -7.04
N ASN A 208 -14.26 -0.39 -8.29
CA ASN A 208 -14.38 -1.82 -8.69
C ASN A 208 -13.02 -2.53 -8.79
N ASP A 209 -11.92 -1.80 -8.77
CA ASP A 209 -10.56 -2.34 -8.90
C ASP A 209 -9.80 -2.38 -7.57
N ILE A 210 -10.46 -2.00 -6.45
CA ILE A 210 -9.85 -1.97 -5.12
C ILE A 210 -9.69 -3.41 -4.59
N ILE A 211 -8.46 -3.78 -4.24
CA ILE A 211 -8.17 -5.07 -3.58
C ILE A 211 -7.67 -4.92 -2.14
N GLU A 212 -7.21 -3.74 -1.78
CA GLU A 212 -6.79 -3.39 -0.43
C GLU A 212 -7.25 -1.96 -0.12
N ALA A 213 -7.69 -1.70 1.11
CA ALA A 213 -8.04 -0.36 1.57
C ALA A 213 -7.27 -0.02 2.85
N HIS A 214 -6.80 1.22 2.96
CA HIS A 214 -6.01 1.67 4.10
C HIS A 214 -6.83 2.49 5.10
N ALA A 215 -6.61 2.20 6.37
CA ALA A 215 -7.10 2.97 7.51
C ALA A 215 -5.99 3.94 7.98
N LYS A 216 -5.87 5.05 7.28
CA LYS A 216 -4.98 6.16 7.60
C LYS A 216 -5.79 7.44 7.69
N ASN A 217 -5.40 8.36 8.56
CA ASN A 217 -6.07 9.64 8.73
C ASN A 217 -5.09 10.79 8.50
N PHE A 218 -5.59 12.03 8.51
CA PHE A 218 -4.76 13.21 8.34
C PHE A 218 -5.18 14.35 9.25
N ASN A 219 -4.22 15.20 9.56
CA ASN A 219 -4.40 16.52 10.17
C ASN A 219 -3.65 17.58 9.36
N ILE A 220 -3.98 18.84 9.60
CA ILE A 220 -3.24 19.97 9.05
C ILE A 220 -2.38 20.58 10.14
N SER A 221 -1.07 20.66 9.90
CA SER A 221 -0.11 21.33 10.76
C SER A 221 0.98 21.99 9.92
N ASP A 222 1.37 23.21 10.26
CA ASP A 222 2.39 23.98 9.55
C ASP A 222 2.12 24.13 8.05
N ASN A 223 0.85 24.33 7.70
CA ASN A 223 0.36 24.42 6.32
C ASN A 223 0.73 23.19 5.46
N LYS A 224 0.72 22.00 6.07
CA LYS A 224 0.97 20.70 5.42
C LYS A 224 0.01 19.66 5.94
N ILE A 225 -0.33 18.69 5.07
CA ILE A 225 -0.99 17.46 5.50
C ILE A 225 0.02 16.62 6.27
N LYS A 226 -0.38 16.18 7.46
CA LYS A 226 0.33 15.20 8.27
C LYS A 226 -0.54 13.97 8.45
N PHE A 227 -0.05 12.84 8.02
CA PHE A 227 -0.73 11.58 8.22
C PHE A 227 -0.63 11.15 9.69
N VAL A 228 -1.72 10.61 10.20
CA VAL A 228 -1.88 10.25 11.61
C VAL A 228 -2.68 8.95 11.75
N ALA A 229 -2.67 8.39 12.96
CA ALA A 229 -3.45 7.20 13.29
C ALA A 229 -4.95 7.36 13.00
N PRO A 230 -5.67 6.28 12.69
CA PRO A 230 -7.09 6.29 12.31
C PRO A 230 -8.00 7.12 13.21
N PHE A 231 -7.80 7.07 14.53
CA PHE A 231 -8.63 7.78 15.52
C PHE A 231 -8.33 9.29 15.64
N ASN A 232 -7.25 9.78 15.03
CA ASN A 232 -6.69 11.11 15.36
C ASN A 232 -6.64 12.05 14.14
N GLY A 233 -7.74 12.20 13.38
CA GLY A 233 -7.70 13.07 12.21
C GLY A 233 -9.07 13.52 11.72
N LYS A 234 -9.10 14.05 10.50
CA LYS A 234 -10.24 14.73 9.88
C LYS A 234 -10.84 13.97 8.70
N LEU A 235 -10.31 12.77 8.36
CA LEU A 235 -10.85 11.98 7.25
C LEU A 235 -12.28 11.55 7.54
N ASN A 236 -13.16 11.70 6.57
CA ASN A 236 -14.55 11.23 6.64
C ASN A 236 -14.60 9.71 6.44
N TYR A 237 -14.28 8.95 7.49
CA TYR A 237 -14.32 7.49 7.47
C TYR A 237 -15.71 6.91 7.21
N GLU A 238 -16.77 7.58 7.69
CA GLU A 238 -18.14 7.13 7.43
C GLU A 238 -18.41 7.06 5.93
N LEU A 239 -18.01 8.09 5.18
CA LEU A 239 -18.10 8.12 3.73
C LEU A 239 -17.25 7.02 3.09
N VAL A 240 -15.98 6.87 3.50
CA VAL A 240 -15.07 5.84 2.95
C VAL A 240 -15.66 4.45 3.13
N ILE A 241 -16.10 4.09 4.34
CA ILE A 241 -16.67 2.77 4.64
C ILE A 241 -17.99 2.55 3.90
N LYS A 242 -18.85 3.58 3.80
CA LYS A 242 -20.07 3.52 3.01
C LYS A 242 -19.80 3.23 1.54
N LEU A 243 -18.76 3.84 0.97
CA LEU A 243 -18.37 3.63 -0.42
C LEU A 243 -17.74 2.25 -0.62
N LEU A 244 -16.85 1.79 0.27
CA LEU A 244 -16.33 0.42 0.23
C LEU A 244 -17.47 -0.62 0.21
N ASN A 245 -18.50 -0.42 1.03
CA ASN A 245 -19.68 -1.27 1.02
C ASN A 245 -20.50 -1.16 -0.27
N LYS A 246 -20.70 0.06 -0.81
CA LYS A 246 -21.38 0.30 -2.10
C LYS A 246 -20.73 -0.47 -3.24
N TYR A 247 -19.40 -0.53 -3.25
CA TYR A 247 -18.61 -1.25 -4.28
C TYR A 247 -18.35 -2.72 -3.91
N ASN A 248 -19.06 -3.26 -2.91
CA ASN A 248 -18.96 -4.66 -2.48
C ASN A 248 -17.54 -5.10 -2.09
N TYR A 249 -16.71 -4.18 -1.62
CA TYR A 249 -15.37 -4.50 -1.16
C TYR A 249 -15.42 -5.50 0.01
N LYS A 250 -14.67 -6.61 -0.11
CA LYS A 250 -14.63 -7.71 0.87
C LYS A 250 -13.22 -7.93 1.45
N GLY A 251 -12.27 -7.12 1.05
CA GLY A 251 -10.89 -7.22 1.50
C GLY A 251 -10.67 -6.73 2.94
N THR A 252 -9.43 -6.42 3.24
CA THR A 252 -9.00 -5.96 4.56
C THR A 252 -8.93 -4.43 4.62
N PHE A 253 -9.12 -3.89 5.82
CA PHE A 253 -8.90 -2.47 6.11
C PHE A 253 -7.62 -2.34 6.92
N VAL A 254 -6.54 -1.92 6.26
CA VAL A 254 -5.17 -1.99 6.76
C VAL A 254 -4.81 -0.73 7.51
N MET A 255 -4.58 -0.84 8.81
CA MET A 255 -4.10 0.29 9.61
C MET A 255 -2.70 0.71 9.18
N HIS A 256 -2.55 2.01 8.91
CA HIS A 256 -1.34 2.63 8.37
C HIS A 256 -1.06 3.99 9.02
N ALA A 257 0.18 4.47 8.95
CA ALA A 257 0.65 5.76 9.48
C ALA A 257 0.34 5.97 10.97
N LEU A 258 0.60 4.93 11.77
CA LEU A 258 0.44 4.97 13.23
C LEU A 258 1.67 4.41 13.92
N GLU A 259 1.90 4.83 15.15
CA GLU A 259 2.93 4.28 16.02
C GLU A 259 2.43 3.01 16.73
N GLU A 260 3.34 2.16 17.17
CA GLU A 260 3.01 0.88 17.84
C GLU A 260 2.08 1.06 19.06
N ASN A 261 2.29 2.11 19.85
CA ASN A 261 1.47 2.44 21.03
C ASN A 261 0.07 3.00 20.69
N GLU A 262 -0.21 3.27 19.42
CA GLU A 262 -1.51 3.76 18.94
C GLU A 262 -2.40 2.64 18.39
N VAL A 263 -1.87 1.42 18.23
CA VAL A 263 -2.57 0.30 17.59
C VAL A 263 -3.85 -0.07 18.35
N ASP A 264 -3.78 -0.30 19.65
CA ASP A 264 -4.94 -0.71 20.46
C ASP A 264 -6.06 0.35 20.43
N LYS A 265 -5.69 1.63 20.48
CA LYS A 265 -6.63 2.74 20.39
C LYS A 265 -7.27 2.82 19.00
N SER A 266 -6.48 2.56 17.94
CA SER A 266 -6.96 2.53 16.57
C SER A 266 -7.95 1.38 16.34
N ILE A 267 -7.63 0.19 16.81
CA ILE A 267 -8.53 -0.99 16.75
C ILE A 267 -9.85 -0.68 17.46
N LYS A 268 -9.77 -0.17 18.69
CA LYS A 268 -10.96 0.19 19.46
C LYS A 268 -11.81 1.20 18.72
N TYR A 269 -11.21 2.31 18.26
CA TYR A 269 -11.91 3.35 17.51
C TYR A 269 -12.63 2.80 16.27
N LEU A 270 -11.92 2.03 15.45
CA LEU A 270 -12.48 1.49 14.22
C LEU A 270 -13.63 0.51 14.48
N LYS A 271 -13.49 -0.38 15.47
CA LYS A 271 -14.54 -1.37 15.79
C LYS A 271 -15.77 -0.76 16.49
N GLU A 272 -15.59 0.24 17.33
CA GLU A 272 -16.70 0.89 18.05
C GLU A 272 -17.52 1.84 17.17
N ASN A 273 -16.92 2.41 16.13
CA ASN A 273 -17.60 3.39 15.29
C ASN A 273 -18.10 2.85 13.95
N PHE A 274 -17.66 1.64 13.56
CA PHE A 274 -17.98 1.12 12.23
C PHE A 274 -18.32 -0.38 12.27
N ASP A 275 -19.61 -0.71 12.26
CA ASP A 275 -20.13 -2.09 12.30
C ASP A 275 -19.67 -2.98 11.12
N ALA A 276 -19.13 -2.37 10.07
CA ALA A 276 -18.62 -3.09 8.91
C ALA A 276 -17.24 -3.76 9.16
N LEU A 277 -16.60 -3.50 10.31
CA LEU A 277 -15.26 -3.98 10.67
C LEU A 277 -15.35 -5.04 11.79
N TYR A 278 -14.64 -6.16 11.59
CA TYR A 278 -14.62 -7.31 12.51
C TYR A 278 -13.29 -7.47 13.22
#